data_d3a75db0ef1135b769caf17fdb11c293
#
_entry.id   d3a75db0ef1135b769caf17fdb11c293
#
_cell.length_a   1.000
_cell.length_b   1.000
_cell.length_c   1.000
_cell.angle_alpha   90.00
_cell.angle_beta   90.00
_cell.angle_gamma   90.00
#
_symmetry.space_group_name_H-M   'P 1'
#
loop_
_entity.id
_entity.type
_entity.pdbx_description
1 polymer ?
#
loop_
_entity_poly.entity_id
_entity_poly.type
_entity_poly.pdbx_seq_one_letter_code
_entity_poly.pdbx_strand_id
1 'polypeptide(L)'
;MQNKKRLAEKALEQGNGILRLAPTWVPRSFCRPGKRIKLHPDDYFVLGQRGGIDERWFSSTTWAENGPDTPEDEGLSYVVVDDEGKEKVLLRDVVELLGAEVIGETLWNKYHRWPMFSKFFDNAGPLPHHIHHRDQHANRVGASGKPEMYFFPSQLNNHGGEFPFTFFGLNP
;
A
#
# COMPACT_ATOMS: atom_id res chain seq x y z
N MET A 1 -1.87 21.83 10.42
CA MET A 1 -3.19 21.17 10.63
C MET A 1 -4.28 21.81 9.76
N GLN A 2 -4.52 23.13 9.84
CA GLN A 2 -5.58 23.80 9.07
C GLN A 2 -5.47 23.64 7.54
N ASN A 3 -4.27 23.70 6.96
CA ASN A 3 -4.08 23.50 5.51
C ASN A 3 -4.41 22.07 5.06
N LYS A 4 -4.03 21.06 5.84
CA LYS A 4 -4.35 19.66 5.51
C LYS A 4 -5.87 19.42 5.50
N LYS A 5 -6.60 19.99 6.49
CA LYS A 5 -8.06 19.89 6.57
C LYS A 5 -8.72 20.54 5.35
N ARG A 6 -8.31 21.76 4.98
CA ARG A 6 -8.80 22.43 3.77
C ARG A 6 -8.59 21.60 2.50
N LEU A 7 -7.41 20.97 2.36
CA LEU A 7 -7.13 20.11 1.21
C LEU A 7 -7.98 18.85 1.20
N ALA A 8 -8.20 18.23 2.37
CA ALA A 8 -9.03 17.05 2.51
C ALA A 8 -10.50 17.34 2.14
N GLU A 9 -11.08 18.43 2.69
CA GLU A 9 -12.44 18.87 2.38
C GLU A 9 -12.59 19.20 0.88
N LYS A 10 -11.63 19.95 0.31
CA LYS A 10 -11.62 20.30 -1.12
C LYS A 10 -11.59 19.04 -2.01
N ALA A 11 -10.75 18.05 -1.67
CA ALA A 11 -10.67 16.81 -2.44
C ALA A 11 -11.96 16.00 -2.42
N LEU A 12 -12.60 15.93 -1.25
CA LEU A 12 -13.88 15.21 -1.09
C LEU A 12 -15.02 15.89 -1.85
N GLU A 13 -15.11 17.21 -1.77
CA GLU A 13 -16.11 18.02 -2.48
C GLU A 13 -15.92 17.93 -4.00
N GLN A 14 -14.72 18.19 -4.52
CA GLN A 14 -14.44 18.15 -5.96
C GLN A 14 -14.63 16.76 -6.57
N GLY A 15 -14.31 15.72 -5.83
CA GLY A 15 -14.47 14.33 -6.24
C GLY A 15 -15.87 13.77 -6.04
N ASN A 16 -16.81 14.57 -5.48
CA ASN A 16 -18.17 14.12 -5.14
C ASN A 16 -18.13 12.79 -4.35
N GLY A 17 -17.29 12.72 -3.33
CA GLY A 17 -17.08 11.54 -2.51
C GLY A 17 -16.08 10.51 -3.07
N ILE A 18 -15.52 10.74 -4.25
CA ILE A 18 -14.48 9.89 -4.85
C ILE A 18 -13.13 10.57 -4.70
N LEU A 19 -12.22 9.94 -3.95
CA LEU A 19 -10.86 10.45 -3.77
C LEU A 19 -9.94 9.92 -4.87
N ARG A 20 -9.26 10.82 -5.55
CA ARG A 20 -8.26 10.51 -6.57
C ARG A 20 -6.91 10.29 -5.90
N LEU A 21 -6.32 9.11 -6.07
CA LEU A 21 -5.06 8.74 -5.44
C LEU A 21 -3.89 8.73 -6.43
N ALA A 22 -2.77 9.30 -6.01
CA ALA A 22 -1.51 9.15 -6.74
C ALA A 22 -1.01 7.69 -6.62
N PRO A 23 -0.29 7.17 -7.63
CA PRO A 23 0.38 5.88 -7.53
C PRO A 23 1.38 5.86 -6.38
N THR A 24 1.38 4.78 -5.60
CA THR A 24 2.33 4.55 -4.50
C THR A 24 3.20 3.35 -4.86
N TRP A 25 4.48 3.60 -5.07
CA TRP A 25 5.46 2.59 -5.46
C TRP A 25 6.32 2.22 -4.27
N VAL A 26 6.52 0.91 -4.08
CA VAL A 26 7.30 0.39 -2.95
C VAL A 26 8.39 -0.54 -3.46
N PRO A 27 9.67 -0.26 -3.16
CA PRO A 27 10.78 -1.14 -3.49
C PRO A 27 10.89 -2.27 -2.49
N ARG A 28 11.54 -3.38 -2.91
CA ARG A 28 11.97 -4.45 -2.01
C ARG A 28 13.40 -4.87 -2.33
N SER A 29 14.23 -4.93 -1.31
CA SER A 29 15.62 -5.38 -1.44
C SER A 29 15.75 -6.90 -1.58
N PHE A 30 14.78 -7.65 -1.10
CA PHE A 30 14.80 -9.11 -1.06
C PHE A 30 14.16 -9.78 -2.28
N CYS A 31 13.53 -9.02 -3.18
CA CYS A 31 12.95 -9.52 -4.43
C CYS A 31 13.44 -8.73 -5.63
N ARG A 32 13.42 -9.37 -6.80
CA ARG A 32 13.64 -8.68 -8.07
C ARG A 32 12.31 -8.34 -8.70
N PRO A 33 12.15 -7.15 -9.29
CA PRO A 33 10.94 -6.79 -10.03
C PRO A 33 10.67 -7.72 -11.21
N GLY A 34 9.42 -8.12 -11.36
CA GLY A 34 8.96 -8.94 -12.48
C GLY A 34 8.73 -8.13 -13.77
N LYS A 35 8.70 -6.79 -13.66
CA LYS A 35 8.50 -5.82 -14.75
C LYS A 35 7.12 -5.84 -15.41
N ARG A 36 6.12 -6.45 -14.77
CA ARG A 36 4.72 -6.48 -15.26
C ARG A 36 3.90 -5.27 -14.83
N ILE A 37 4.33 -4.53 -13.81
CA ILE A 37 3.75 -3.22 -13.44
C ILE A 37 4.10 -2.12 -14.44
N LYS A 38 4.93 -2.42 -15.45
CA LYS A 38 5.22 -1.60 -16.63
C LYS A 38 5.73 -0.19 -16.33
N LEU A 39 6.62 -0.06 -15.37
CA LEU A 39 7.43 1.15 -15.22
C LEU A 39 8.39 1.27 -16.41
N HIS A 40 8.89 2.49 -16.65
CA HIS A 40 10.02 2.64 -17.56
C HIS A 40 11.21 1.81 -17.04
N PRO A 41 11.99 1.14 -17.90
CA PRO A 41 13.09 0.28 -17.46
C PRO A 41 14.05 0.94 -16.47
N ASP A 42 14.32 2.23 -16.65
CA ASP A 42 15.25 2.97 -15.80
C ASP A 42 14.66 3.29 -14.41
N ASP A 43 13.33 3.29 -14.27
CA ASP A 43 12.67 3.62 -13.02
C ASP A 43 12.66 2.47 -12.00
N TYR A 44 12.84 1.23 -12.45
CA TYR A 44 12.77 0.07 -11.55
C TYR A 44 13.80 0.10 -10.42
N PHE A 45 14.96 0.70 -10.65
CA PHE A 45 16.06 0.70 -9.69
C PHE A 45 16.53 2.11 -9.28
N VAL A 46 15.70 3.13 -9.49
CA VAL A 46 16.04 4.53 -9.13
C VAL A 46 16.30 4.72 -7.64
N LEU A 47 15.84 3.80 -6.80
CA LEU A 47 16.00 3.86 -5.35
C LEU A 47 17.29 3.17 -4.85
N GLY A 48 18.15 2.73 -5.77
CA GLY A 48 19.49 2.23 -5.48
C GLY A 48 19.52 1.05 -4.50
N GLN A 49 20.24 1.21 -3.40
CA GLN A 49 20.42 0.18 -2.37
C GLN A 49 19.11 -0.29 -1.71
N ARG A 50 18.05 0.47 -1.82
CA ARG A 50 16.74 0.12 -1.28
C ARG A 50 16.01 -0.95 -2.08
N GLY A 51 16.57 -1.37 -3.21
CA GLY A 51 16.05 -2.42 -4.06
C GLY A 51 15.23 -1.93 -5.25
N GLY A 52 14.68 -2.88 -5.98
CA GLY A 52 13.82 -2.59 -7.14
C GLY A 52 12.37 -2.36 -6.75
N ILE A 53 11.68 -1.53 -7.54
CA ILE A 53 10.23 -1.31 -7.38
C ILE A 53 9.48 -2.52 -7.93
N ASP A 54 8.87 -3.31 -7.07
CA ASP A 54 8.13 -4.52 -7.39
C ASP A 54 6.70 -4.52 -6.82
N GLU A 55 6.33 -3.49 -6.05
CA GLU A 55 4.99 -3.35 -5.51
C GLU A 55 4.36 -2.00 -5.88
N ARG A 56 3.05 -2.02 -6.19
CA ARG A 56 2.22 -0.82 -6.28
C ARG A 56 1.09 -0.92 -5.27
N TRP A 57 1.03 0.03 -4.34
CA TRP A 57 0.05 0.06 -3.26
C TRP A 57 -1.12 0.99 -3.60
N PHE A 58 -2.30 0.60 -3.14
CA PHE A 58 -3.55 1.33 -3.37
C PHE A 58 -4.26 1.58 -2.06
N SER A 59 -4.73 2.80 -1.89
CA SER A 59 -5.51 3.23 -0.70
C SER A 59 -4.80 2.94 0.62
N SER A 60 -3.49 3.09 0.64
CA SER A 60 -2.68 2.74 1.82
C SER A 60 -2.56 3.91 2.78
N THR A 61 -2.85 3.64 4.04
CA THR A 61 -2.49 4.47 5.20
C THR A 61 -1.40 3.82 6.04
N THR A 62 -0.80 2.75 5.53
CA THR A 62 0.23 1.96 6.20
C THR A 62 1.60 2.33 5.66
N TRP A 63 2.51 2.66 6.56
CA TRP A 63 3.91 2.88 6.23
C TRP A 63 4.59 1.57 5.83
N ALA A 64 5.38 1.61 4.74
CA ALA A 64 6.13 0.47 4.26
C ALA A 64 7.53 0.47 4.89
N GLU A 65 7.70 -0.24 5.97
CA GLU A 65 9.01 -0.38 6.61
C GLU A 65 9.97 -1.20 5.73
N ASN A 66 11.03 -0.54 5.24
CA ASN A 66 12.07 -1.11 4.38
C ASN A 66 13.49 -0.82 4.92
N GLY A 67 13.63 -0.78 6.24
CA GLY A 67 14.90 -0.50 6.91
C GLY A 67 15.11 0.99 7.26
N PRO A 68 16.30 1.34 7.74
CA PRO A 68 16.58 2.65 8.36
C PRO A 68 16.45 3.85 7.42
N ASP A 69 16.64 3.63 6.13
CA ASP A 69 16.59 4.71 5.12
C ASP A 69 15.20 4.84 4.47
N THR A 70 14.16 4.23 5.06
CA THR A 70 12.79 4.32 4.55
C THR A 70 12.22 5.72 4.76
N PRO A 71 11.77 6.42 3.70
CA PRO A 71 11.08 7.70 3.84
C PRO A 71 9.82 7.58 4.72
N GLU A 72 9.50 8.66 5.43
CA GLU A 72 8.34 8.71 6.35
C GLU A 72 6.98 8.50 5.66
N ASP A 73 6.93 8.72 4.34
CA ASP A 73 5.71 8.59 3.54
C ASP A 73 5.72 7.36 2.62
N GLU A 74 6.74 6.50 2.69
CA GLU A 74 6.78 5.31 1.85
C GLU A 74 5.59 4.38 2.11
N GLY A 75 4.96 3.93 1.05
CA GLY A 75 3.76 3.12 1.12
C GLY A 75 2.47 3.89 1.42
N LEU A 76 2.55 5.16 1.82
CA LEU A 76 1.36 5.98 2.08
C LEU A 76 0.79 6.55 0.78
N SER A 77 -0.51 6.42 0.59
CA SER A 77 -1.20 7.01 -0.56
C SER A 77 -1.44 8.50 -0.37
N TYR A 78 -1.20 9.28 -1.42
CA TYR A 78 -1.58 10.69 -1.49
C TYR A 78 -2.90 10.86 -2.24
N VAL A 79 -3.79 11.66 -1.66
CA VAL A 79 -4.98 12.19 -2.32
C VAL A 79 -4.55 13.41 -3.14
N VAL A 80 -4.85 13.40 -4.43
CA VAL A 80 -4.54 14.49 -5.37
C VAL A 80 -5.74 15.44 -5.42
N VAL A 81 -5.48 16.73 -5.19
CA VAL A 81 -6.51 17.75 -5.05
C VAL A 81 -6.66 18.59 -6.32
N ASP A 82 -5.59 18.78 -7.07
CA ASP A 82 -5.58 19.51 -8.33
C ASP A 82 -5.29 18.60 -9.53
N ASP A 83 -5.51 19.10 -10.75
CA ASP A 83 -5.25 18.32 -11.97
C ASP A 83 -3.77 18.19 -12.31
N GLU A 84 -2.95 19.09 -11.79
CA GLU A 84 -1.51 19.08 -12.00
C GLU A 84 -0.75 18.17 -11.00
N GLY A 85 -1.45 17.68 -9.97
CA GLY A 85 -0.85 16.82 -8.91
C GLY A 85 0.06 17.56 -7.94
N LYS A 86 0.03 18.89 -7.94
CA LYS A 86 0.85 19.75 -7.06
C LYS A 86 0.27 19.85 -5.65
N GLU A 87 -1.06 20.03 -5.57
CA GLU A 87 -1.78 19.99 -4.28
C GLU A 87 -2.13 18.55 -3.92
N LYS A 88 -1.55 18.05 -2.85
CA LYS A 88 -1.81 16.68 -2.36
C LYS A 88 -1.78 16.62 -0.84
N VAL A 89 -2.49 15.66 -0.29
CA VAL A 89 -2.55 15.38 1.15
C VAL A 89 -2.53 13.87 1.37
N LEU A 90 -1.89 13.39 2.44
CA LEU A 90 -1.88 11.96 2.73
C LEU A 90 -3.29 11.43 3.01
N LEU A 91 -3.64 10.29 2.45
CA LEU A 91 -4.92 9.61 2.72
C LEU A 91 -5.09 9.35 4.22
N ARG A 92 -4.01 9.05 4.95
CA ARG A 92 -4.02 8.91 6.40
C ARG A 92 -4.52 10.18 7.08
N ASP A 93 -3.98 11.36 6.71
CA ASP A 93 -4.43 12.64 7.25
C ASP A 93 -5.90 12.93 6.90
N VAL A 94 -6.34 12.58 5.68
CA VAL A 94 -7.74 12.74 5.27
C VAL A 94 -8.67 11.91 6.14
N VAL A 95 -8.34 10.64 6.38
CA VAL A 95 -9.13 9.76 7.24
C VAL A 95 -9.11 10.23 8.70
N GLU A 96 -7.98 10.68 9.21
CA GLU A 96 -7.88 11.20 10.59
C GLU A 96 -8.69 12.49 10.79
N LEU A 97 -8.77 13.36 9.77
CA LEU A 97 -9.43 14.66 9.86
C LEU A 97 -10.95 14.59 9.60
N LEU A 98 -11.38 13.72 8.67
CA LEU A 98 -12.77 13.64 8.22
C LEU A 98 -13.49 12.37 8.70
N GLY A 99 -12.77 11.36 9.15
CA GLY A 99 -13.31 10.19 9.81
C GLY A 99 -14.45 9.51 9.06
N ALA A 100 -15.62 9.52 9.67
CA ALA A 100 -16.83 8.87 9.13
C ALA A 100 -17.30 9.42 7.78
N GLU A 101 -16.99 10.67 7.45
CA GLU A 101 -17.36 11.27 6.16
C GLU A 101 -16.63 10.56 5.00
N VAL A 102 -15.45 10.01 5.25
CA VAL A 102 -14.61 9.33 4.22
C VAL A 102 -14.81 7.83 4.21
N ILE A 103 -14.81 7.18 5.39
CA ILE A 103 -14.84 5.72 5.47
C ILE A 103 -16.16 5.15 6.00
N GLY A 104 -17.12 6.01 6.29
CA GLY A 104 -18.43 5.63 6.85
C GLY A 104 -18.38 5.35 8.36
N GLU A 105 -19.53 5.58 9.03
CA GLU A 105 -19.64 5.46 10.48
C GLU A 105 -19.27 4.07 11.00
N THR A 106 -19.66 3.02 10.32
CA THR A 106 -19.41 1.64 10.75
C THR A 106 -17.91 1.34 10.88
N LEU A 107 -17.12 1.72 9.86
CA LEU A 107 -15.67 1.49 9.89
C LEU A 107 -14.98 2.46 10.84
N TRP A 108 -15.40 3.72 10.84
CA TRP A 108 -14.84 4.72 11.74
C TRP A 108 -15.04 4.34 13.21
N ASN A 109 -16.24 4.00 13.61
CA ASN A 109 -16.55 3.61 14.99
C ASN A 109 -15.81 2.35 15.44
N LYS A 110 -15.50 1.45 14.51
CA LYS A 110 -14.80 0.20 14.82
C LYS A 110 -13.29 0.35 14.87
N TYR A 111 -12.70 1.10 13.95
CA TYR A 111 -11.25 1.09 13.73
C TYR A 111 -10.58 2.44 14.00
N HIS A 112 -11.30 3.56 13.93
CA HIS A 112 -10.79 4.94 13.98
C HIS A 112 -9.61 5.19 13.01
N ARG A 113 -9.56 4.40 11.94
CA ARG A 113 -8.55 4.44 10.87
C ARG A 113 -9.05 3.67 9.66
N TRP A 114 -8.42 3.86 8.52
CA TRP A 114 -8.62 2.99 7.36
C TRP A 114 -7.90 1.65 7.60
N PRO A 115 -8.61 0.51 7.66
CA PRO A 115 -8.04 -0.74 8.16
C PRO A 115 -7.38 -1.61 7.11
N MET A 116 -7.39 -1.22 5.82
CA MET A 116 -6.92 -2.08 4.74
C MET A 116 -6.26 -1.29 3.62
N PHE A 117 -5.51 -1.99 2.79
CA PHE A 117 -5.05 -1.53 1.48
C PHE A 117 -4.90 -2.73 0.56
N SER A 118 -4.90 -2.47 -0.74
CA SER A 118 -4.58 -3.48 -1.74
C SER A 118 -3.25 -3.16 -2.42
N LYS A 119 -2.59 -4.17 -2.97
CA LYS A 119 -1.35 -3.99 -3.71
C LYS A 119 -1.19 -5.00 -4.83
N PHE A 120 -0.53 -4.60 -5.88
CA PHE A 120 0.07 -5.52 -6.82
C PHE A 120 1.46 -5.90 -6.34
N PHE A 121 1.72 -7.20 -6.35
CA PHE A 121 3.05 -7.77 -6.30
C PHE A 121 3.50 -8.11 -7.72
N ASP A 122 4.71 -7.78 -8.05
CA ASP A 122 5.31 -8.12 -9.33
C ASP A 122 6.76 -8.60 -9.16
N ASN A 123 6.89 -9.73 -8.50
CA ASN A 123 8.18 -10.33 -8.19
C ASN A 123 8.62 -11.27 -9.30
N ALA A 124 9.92 -11.28 -9.60
CA ALA A 124 10.55 -12.22 -10.52
C ALA A 124 10.84 -13.59 -9.90
N GLY A 125 10.49 -13.79 -8.64
CA GLY A 125 10.71 -15.04 -7.90
C GLY A 125 9.79 -15.13 -6.70
N PRO A 126 9.89 -16.19 -5.91
CA PRO A 126 9.05 -16.39 -4.74
C PRO A 126 9.35 -15.35 -3.66
N LEU A 127 8.32 -14.95 -2.93
CA LEU A 127 8.47 -14.22 -1.69
C LEU A 127 9.13 -15.13 -0.64
N PRO A 128 9.98 -14.59 0.24
CA PRO A 128 10.50 -15.34 1.37
C PRO A 128 9.36 -15.88 2.25
N HIS A 129 9.59 -17.06 2.82
CA HIS A 129 8.66 -17.61 3.80
C HIS A 129 8.53 -16.66 4.99
N HIS A 130 7.32 -16.27 5.32
CA HIS A 130 7.03 -15.37 6.44
C HIS A 130 5.66 -15.68 7.03
N ILE A 131 5.43 -15.19 8.25
CA ILE A 131 4.20 -15.42 9.00
C ILE A 131 3.64 -14.07 9.44
N HIS A 132 2.33 -13.86 9.22
CA HIS A 132 1.59 -12.75 9.80
C HIS A 132 0.85 -13.20 11.05
N HIS A 133 1.11 -12.50 12.15
CA HIS A 133 0.49 -12.81 13.43
C HIS A 133 -1.01 -12.46 13.44
N ARG A 134 -1.77 -13.23 14.24
CA ARG A 134 -3.12 -12.86 14.65
C ARG A 134 -3.06 -11.80 15.74
N ASP A 135 -4.17 -11.06 15.97
CA ASP A 135 -4.26 -9.99 16.98
C ASP A 135 -3.77 -10.43 18.36
N GLN A 136 -4.13 -11.63 18.82
CA GLN A 136 -3.70 -12.14 20.13
C GLN A 136 -2.18 -12.20 20.34
N HIS A 137 -1.41 -12.29 19.25
CA HIS A 137 0.05 -12.30 19.29
C HIS A 137 0.61 -10.91 19.01
N ALA A 138 0.07 -10.21 18.01
CA ALA A 138 0.50 -8.88 17.61
C ALA A 138 0.29 -7.85 18.74
N ASN A 139 -0.81 -7.96 19.48
CA ASN A 139 -1.12 -7.06 20.61
C ASN A 139 -0.07 -7.09 21.72
N ARG A 140 0.72 -8.16 21.83
CA ARG A 140 1.81 -8.23 22.82
C ARG A 140 2.92 -7.22 22.59
N VAL A 141 3.03 -6.72 21.37
CA VAL A 141 4.01 -5.70 20.96
C VAL A 141 3.35 -4.42 20.49
N GLY A 142 2.07 -4.20 20.85
CA GLY A 142 1.32 -3.01 20.48
C GLY A 142 0.94 -2.93 19.00
N ALA A 143 1.03 -4.04 18.27
CA ALA A 143 0.65 -4.14 16.86
C ALA A 143 -0.71 -4.81 16.67
N SER A 144 -1.27 -4.75 15.46
CA SER A 144 -2.48 -5.48 15.05
C SER A 144 -2.10 -6.69 14.21
N GLY A 145 -2.93 -7.72 14.21
CA GLY A 145 -2.82 -8.81 13.27
C GLY A 145 -2.97 -8.32 11.83
N LYS A 146 -2.42 -9.09 10.89
CA LYS A 146 -2.47 -8.75 9.46
C LYS A 146 -3.09 -9.91 8.67
N PRO A 147 -4.43 -9.97 8.56
CA PRO A 147 -5.05 -10.89 7.63
C PRO A 147 -4.69 -10.51 6.19
N GLU A 148 -4.36 -11.48 5.37
CA GLU A 148 -4.07 -11.31 3.94
C GLU A 148 -4.91 -12.20 3.07
N MET A 149 -5.19 -11.72 1.86
CA MET A 149 -5.82 -12.47 0.80
C MET A 149 -5.07 -12.22 -0.51
N TYR A 150 -4.84 -13.26 -1.29
CA TYR A 150 -4.22 -13.18 -2.62
C TYR A 150 -5.24 -13.48 -3.71
N PHE A 151 -5.17 -12.69 -4.77
CA PHE A 151 -5.88 -12.95 -6.01
C PHE A 151 -4.87 -13.04 -7.15
N PHE A 152 -4.90 -14.13 -7.88
CA PHE A 152 -4.06 -14.36 -9.06
C PHE A 152 -4.90 -14.15 -10.31
N PRO A 153 -4.72 -13.02 -11.04
CA PRO A 153 -5.42 -12.80 -12.31
C PRO A 153 -5.03 -13.87 -13.34
N SER A 154 -5.94 -14.24 -14.23
CA SER A 154 -5.72 -15.30 -15.23
C SER A 154 -4.63 -14.98 -16.26
N GLN A 155 -4.34 -13.69 -16.47
CA GLN A 155 -3.33 -13.25 -17.44
C GLN A 155 -2.00 -12.98 -16.73
N LEU A 156 -0.89 -13.39 -17.37
CA LEU A 156 0.47 -13.00 -17.01
C LEU A 156 0.90 -13.36 -15.59
N ASN A 157 0.28 -14.38 -15.00
CA ASN A 157 0.59 -14.82 -13.65
C ASN A 157 1.62 -15.94 -13.57
N ASN A 158 2.15 -16.37 -14.69
CA ASN A 158 3.28 -17.27 -14.70
C ASN A 158 4.55 -16.49 -15.03
N HIS A 159 5.48 -16.51 -14.14
CA HIS A 159 6.79 -15.93 -14.35
C HIS A 159 7.74 -17.04 -14.79
N GLY A 160 8.38 -16.89 -15.94
CA GLY A 160 9.27 -17.94 -16.48
C GLY A 160 8.54 -19.19 -17.01
N GLY A 161 7.23 -19.13 -17.25
CA GLY A 161 6.45 -20.26 -17.76
C GLY A 161 5.81 -21.15 -16.68
N GLU A 162 6.01 -20.83 -15.41
CA GLU A 162 5.44 -21.56 -14.28
C GLU A 162 4.16 -20.91 -13.77
N PHE A 163 3.25 -21.72 -13.23
CA PHE A 163 2.05 -21.20 -12.58
C PHE A 163 2.42 -20.49 -11.28
N PRO A 164 1.68 -19.41 -10.93
CA PRO A 164 1.79 -18.82 -9.61
C PRO A 164 1.34 -19.83 -8.56
N PHE A 165 2.09 -19.96 -7.51
CA PHE A 165 1.75 -20.84 -6.39
C PHE A 165 2.15 -20.19 -5.07
N THR A 166 1.46 -20.61 -4.04
CA THR A 166 1.75 -20.21 -2.66
C THR A 166 1.80 -21.47 -1.80
N PHE A 167 2.85 -21.60 -1.01
CA PHE A 167 2.95 -22.66 -0.01
C PHE A 167 2.37 -22.17 1.31
N PHE A 168 1.53 -23.00 1.92
CA PHE A 168 0.99 -22.74 3.25
C PHE A 168 1.45 -23.82 4.22
N GLY A 169 1.91 -23.38 5.40
CA GLY A 169 2.35 -24.26 6.46
C GLY A 169 3.79 -24.75 6.29
N LEU A 170 4.17 -25.61 7.21
CA LEU A 170 5.47 -26.25 7.25
C LEU A 170 5.25 -27.76 7.16
N ASN A 171 6.19 -28.46 6.53
CA ASN A 171 6.24 -29.91 6.64
C ASN A 171 6.57 -30.27 8.10
N PRO A 172 5.86 -31.25 8.71
CA PRO A 172 6.16 -31.72 10.05
C PRO A 172 7.54 -32.39 10.14
#